data_91eead14ab7b90b37da812b525aa3405
#
_entry.id   91eead14ab7b90b37da812b525aa3405
#
_cell.length_a   1.000
_cell.length_b   1.000
_cell.length_c   1.000
_cell.angle_alpha   90.00
_cell.angle_beta   90.00
_cell.angle_gamma   90.00
#
_symmetry.space_group_name_H-M   'P 1'
#
loop_
_entity.id
_entity.type
_entity.pdbx_description
1 polymer ?
#
loop_
_entity_poly.entity_id
_entity_poly.type
_entity_poly.pdbx_seq_one_letter_code
_entity_poly.pdbx_strand_id
1 'polypeptide(L)'
;MKTTYWAMLLMLLPSMAYTQTTEKENEFTMSIQIRPRAEYRNGALMPRNEGEEPAGFINNRARLSMEYKRSDLQMKISAQHVGVWGQDPQIDKNGRFIMNEAWAKLNFSKNFFAQLGRQTLSYDDERILGGLDWNIAGRYHDALKLGYADPNNQLHLILAFNQNDETKIGGTYYVQAGAQPYKNMQTFWYHYKSDYTPFDASLLFMNLGLETGDAATKESHTRYLQTMGTYITYKDNGWNVDGAFYYQIDRKSV
;
A
#
# COMPACT_ATOMS: atom_id res chain seq x y z
N MET A 1 -47.48 -44.34 16.49
CA MET A 1 -46.12 -44.13 16.93
C MET A 1 -45.22 -44.20 15.68
N LYS A 2 -44.75 -43.08 15.19
CA LYS A 2 -43.78 -43.02 14.07
C LYS A 2 -42.51 -42.39 14.63
N THR A 3 -41.46 -43.18 14.75
CA THR A 3 -40.13 -42.76 15.19
C THR A 3 -39.34 -42.24 13.97
N THR A 4 -39.03 -40.96 14.00
CA THR A 4 -38.23 -40.31 12.98
C THR A 4 -36.75 -40.41 13.39
N TYR A 5 -35.93 -41.10 12.58
CA TYR A 5 -34.48 -41.18 12.76
C TYR A 5 -33.82 -39.98 12.10
N TRP A 6 -33.15 -39.12 12.87
CA TRP A 6 -32.22 -38.12 12.38
C TRP A 6 -30.87 -38.78 12.11
N ALA A 7 -30.49 -38.88 10.85
CA ALA A 7 -29.17 -39.31 10.45
C ALA A 7 -28.23 -38.12 10.58
N MET A 8 -27.34 -38.13 11.56
CA MET A 8 -26.25 -37.17 11.75
C MET A 8 -25.13 -37.57 10.82
N LEU A 9 -24.96 -36.82 9.69
CA LEU A 9 -23.88 -37.00 8.75
C LEU A 9 -22.61 -36.40 9.33
N LEU A 10 -21.74 -37.20 9.94
CA LEU A 10 -20.39 -36.82 10.36
C LEU A 10 -19.51 -36.74 9.12
N MET A 11 -19.15 -35.53 8.65
CA MET A 11 -18.10 -35.33 7.64
C MET A 11 -16.73 -35.59 8.30
N LEU A 12 -16.16 -36.75 8.01
CA LEU A 12 -14.74 -37.03 8.25
C LEU A 12 -13.90 -36.20 7.29
N LEU A 13 -13.33 -35.09 7.76
CA LEU A 13 -12.26 -34.38 7.05
C LEU A 13 -10.98 -35.23 7.17
N PRO A 14 -10.33 -35.62 6.07
CA PRO A 14 -9.04 -36.26 6.16
C PRO A 14 -8.01 -35.26 6.70
N SER A 15 -7.43 -35.53 7.85
CA SER A 15 -6.26 -34.84 8.37
C SER A 15 -5.08 -35.19 7.48
N MET A 16 -4.69 -34.30 6.57
CA MET A 16 -3.43 -34.42 5.86
C MET A 16 -2.30 -34.11 6.85
N ALA A 17 -1.62 -35.13 7.30
CA ALA A 17 -0.36 -35.00 8.01
C ALA A 17 0.71 -34.57 7.00
N TYR A 18 1.17 -33.33 7.10
CA TYR A 18 2.34 -32.86 6.37
C TYR A 18 3.59 -33.33 7.08
N THR A 19 4.36 -34.18 6.41
CA THR A 19 5.71 -34.56 6.84
C THR A 19 6.64 -33.39 6.56
N GLN A 20 7.22 -32.78 7.58
CA GLN A 20 8.25 -31.75 7.44
C GLN A 20 9.55 -32.40 6.97
N THR A 21 9.88 -32.18 5.71
CA THR A 21 11.26 -32.36 5.19
C THR A 21 11.96 -31.01 5.24
N THR A 22 13.08 -30.95 5.93
CA THR A 22 13.94 -29.76 6.07
C THR A 22 14.76 -29.49 4.79
N GLU A 23 14.07 -29.21 3.69
CA GLU A 23 14.65 -28.52 2.53
C GLU A 23 14.17 -27.07 2.54
N LYS A 24 14.98 -26.12 1.99
CA LYS A 24 14.65 -24.69 1.89
C LYS A 24 13.24 -24.52 1.35
N GLU A 25 12.27 -24.45 2.24
CA GLU A 25 10.86 -24.59 1.90
C GLU A 25 10.38 -23.37 1.11
N ASN A 26 9.80 -23.67 -0.05
CA ASN A 26 8.96 -22.73 -0.77
C ASN A 26 7.68 -22.54 0.06
N GLU A 27 7.42 -21.32 0.48
CA GLU A 27 6.23 -20.98 1.25
C GLU A 27 5.19 -20.37 0.30
N PHE A 28 3.99 -20.92 0.31
CA PHE A 28 2.83 -20.33 -0.36
C PHE A 28 1.76 -20.03 0.68
N THR A 29 1.36 -18.76 0.75
CA THR A 29 0.33 -18.30 1.66
C THR A 29 -0.83 -17.70 0.88
N MET A 30 -2.05 -18.06 1.27
CA MET A 30 -3.29 -17.45 0.78
C MET A 30 -4.08 -16.90 1.96
N SER A 31 -4.59 -15.69 1.82
CA SER A 31 -5.41 -15.06 2.84
C SER A 31 -6.61 -14.33 2.23
N ILE A 32 -7.72 -14.36 2.97
CA ILE A 32 -8.94 -13.64 2.62
C ILE A 32 -9.24 -12.67 3.75
N GLN A 33 -9.56 -11.43 3.39
CA GLN A 33 -10.01 -10.41 4.32
C GLN A 33 -11.40 -9.93 3.90
N ILE A 34 -12.35 -10.00 4.84
CA ILE A 34 -13.68 -9.41 4.71
C ILE A 34 -13.80 -8.37 5.82
N ARG A 35 -13.97 -7.09 5.46
CA ARG A 35 -13.99 -5.98 6.41
C ARG A 35 -15.18 -5.04 6.14
N PRO A 36 -16.40 -5.40 6.62
CA PRO A 36 -17.50 -4.46 6.68
C PRO A 36 -17.25 -3.43 7.78
N ARG A 37 -17.64 -2.17 7.52
CA ARG A 37 -17.54 -1.06 8.48
C ARG A 37 -18.79 -0.18 8.37
N ALA A 38 -19.63 -0.20 9.39
CA ALA A 38 -20.77 0.71 9.50
C ALA A 38 -20.26 2.08 9.98
N GLU A 39 -20.70 3.13 9.33
CA GLU A 39 -20.39 4.52 9.65
C GLU A 39 -21.64 5.37 9.75
N TYR A 40 -21.65 6.24 10.75
CA TYR A 40 -22.57 7.36 10.85
C TYR A 40 -21.76 8.65 10.85
N ARG A 41 -21.99 9.52 9.88
CA ARG A 41 -21.26 10.77 9.68
C ARG A 41 -22.17 11.97 9.88
N ASN A 42 -21.80 12.81 10.82
CA ASN A 42 -22.43 14.12 11.05
C ASN A 42 -21.39 15.22 10.72
N GLY A 43 -21.08 15.36 9.43
CA GLY A 43 -19.93 16.08 8.92
C GLY A 43 -18.77 15.13 8.59
N ALA A 44 -17.58 15.66 8.31
CA ALA A 44 -16.35 14.90 8.04
C ALA A 44 -15.14 15.58 8.72
N LEU A 45 -14.20 16.16 7.93
CA LEU A 45 -13.09 16.98 8.45
C LEU A 45 -13.60 18.35 8.95
N MET A 46 -14.76 18.79 8.47
CA MET A 46 -15.45 20.00 8.90
C MET A 46 -16.83 19.62 9.46
N PRO A 47 -17.37 20.43 10.39
CA PRO A 47 -18.74 20.27 10.84
C PRO A 47 -19.74 20.32 9.66
N ARG A 48 -20.85 19.63 9.80
CA ARG A 48 -21.97 19.69 8.86
C ARG A 48 -22.54 21.11 8.78
N ASN A 49 -22.90 21.55 7.57
CA ASN A 49 -23.59 22.83 7.39
C ASN A 49 -25.05 22.75 7.89
N GLU A 50 -25.64 23.92 8.14
CA GLU A 50 -27.05 24.01 8.48
C GLU A 50 -27.91 23.53 7.30
N GLY A 51 -28.89 22.70 7.58
CA GLY A 51 -29.77 22.09 6.57
C GLY A 51 -29.26 20.80 5.92
N GLU A 52 -28.02 20.41 6.16
CA GLU A 52 -27.52 19.09 5.72
C GLU A 52 -27.96 17.99 6.68
N GLU A 53 -28.30 16.80 6.16
CA GLU A 53 -28.63 15.64 6.97
C GLU A 53 -27.40 14.74 7.20
N PRO A 54 -27.31 14.10 8.38
CA PRO A 54 -26.23 13.11 8.61
C PRO A 54 -26.40 11.90 7.70
N ALA A 55 -25.27 11.26 7.35
CA ALA A 55 -25.23 10.09 6.50
C ALA A 55 -24.91 8.81 7.27
N GLY A 56 -25.64 7.72 6.95
CA GLY A 56 -25.36 6.38 7.45
C GLY A 56 -25.13 5.40 6.30
N PHE A 57 -24.05 4.61 6.36
CA PHE A 57 -23.73 3.63 5.33
C PHE A 57 -22.82 2.52 5.87
N ILE A 58 -22.71 1.42 5.13
CA ILE A 58 -21.80 0.31 5.43
C ILE A 58 -20.81 0.19 4.27
N ASN A 59 -19.56 0.49 4.53
CA ASN A 59 -18.46 0.18 3.63
C ASN A 59 -18.10 -1.29 3.73
N ASN A 60 -17.63 -1.88 2.64
CA ASN A 60 -17.08 -3.22 2.64
C ASN A 60 -15.82 -3.32 1.79
N ARG A 61 -14.82 -4.04 2.31
CA ARG A 61 -13.66 -4.51 1.55
C ARG A 61 -13.62 -6.03 1.61
N ALA A 62 -13.62 -6.66 0.44
CA ALA A 62 -13.29 -8.08 0.29
C ALA A 62 -11.98 -8.16 -0.47
N ARG A 63 -10.93 -8.75 0.14
CA ARG A 63 -9.57 -8.85 -0.43
C ARG A 63 -9.11 -10.30 -0.39
N LEU A 64 -8.60 -10.78 -1.51
CA LEU A 64 -7.86 -12.04 -1.63
C LEU A 64 -6.39 -11.70 -1.87
N SER A 65 -5.50 -12.29 -1.08
CA SER A 65 -4.05 -12.15 -1.24
C SER A 65 -3.40 -13.52 -1.35
N MET A 66 -2.45 -13.65 -2.25
CA MET A 66 -1.59 -14.80 -2.45
C MET A 66 -0.14 -14.34 -2.41
N GLU A 67 0.68 -15.02 -1.67
CA GLU A 67 2.11 -14.75 -1.54
C GLU A 67 2.89 -16.04 -1.73
N TYR A 68 3.94 -15.96 -2.55
CA TYR A 68 4.92 -17.02 -2.72
C TYR A 68 6.27 -16.50 -2.28
N LYS A 69 6.98 -17.29 -1.47
CA LYS A 69 8.29 -16.95 -0.93
C LYS A 69 9.26 -18.10 -1.07
N ARG A 70 10.43 -17.77 -1.58
CA ARG A 70 11.61 -18.62 -1.68
C ARG A 70 12.82 -17.82 -1.20
N SER A 71 13.98 -18.45 -0.98
CA SER A 71 15.17 -17.77 -0.45
C SER A 71 15.63 -16.54 -1.24
N ASP A 72 15.45 -16.53 -2.55
CA ASP A 72 15.89 -15.50 -3.49
C ASP A 72 14.73 -14.72 -4.15
N LEU A 73 13.50 -15.24 -4.07
CA LEU A 73 12.33 -14.68 -4.73
C LEU A 73 11.14 -14.60 -3.79
N GLN A 74 10.47 -13.46 -3.79
CA GLN A 74 9.17 -13.27 -3.15
C GLN A 74 8.22 -12.62 -4.14
N MET A 75 6.99 -13.10 -4.23
CA MET A 75 5.94 -12.54 -5.09
C MET A 75 4.66 -12.39 -4.29
N LYS A 76 3.91 -11.34 -4.56
CA LYS A 76 2.58 -11.13 -3.97
C LYS A 76 1.60 -10.63 -5.02
N ILE A 77 0.41 -11.20 -4.99
CA ILE A 77 -0.75 -10.72 -5.72
C ILE A 77 -1.88 -10.52 -4.71
N SER A 78 -2.51 -9.37 -4.75
CA SER A 78 -3.66 -9.05 -3.91
C SER A 78 -4.70 -8.29 -4.71
N ALA A 79 -5.89 -8.86 -4.81
CA ALA A 79 -7.02 -8.27 -5.49
C ALA A 79 -8.15 -7.98 -4.51
N GLN A 80 -8.89 -6.89 -4.73
CA GLN A 80 -9.95 -6.48 -3.81
C GLN A 80 -11.16 -5.89 -4.53
N HIS A 81 -12.31 -6.09 -3.92
CA HIS A 81 -13.53 -5.34 -4.18
C HIS A 81 -13.75 -4.37 -3.02
N VAL A 82 -14.03 -3.11 -3.33
CA VAL A 82 -14.31 -2.04 -2.35
C VAL A 82 -15.59 -1.33 -2.78
N GLY A 83 -16.52 -1.19 -1.85
CA GLY A 83 -17.80 -0.54 -2.14
C GLY A 83 -18.63 -0.28 -0.89
N VAL A 84 -19.82 0.26 -1.10
CA VAL A 84 -20.85 0.47 -0.08
C VAL A 84 -21.97 -0.54 -0.31
N TRP A 85 -22.56 -1.08 0.73
CA TRP A 85 -23.68 -2.00 0.61
C TRP A 85 -24.86 -1.32 -0.11
N GLY A 86 -25.40 -2.02 -1.12
CA GLY A 86 -26.46 -1.50 -1.99
C GLY A 86 -25.96 -0.65 -3.17
N GLN A 87 -24.66 -0.37 -3.25
CA GLN A 87 -24.08 0.41 -4.35
C GLN A 87 -23.95 -0.37 -5.65
N ASP A 88 -23.79 -1.70 -5.58
CA ASP A 88 -23.60 -2.54 -6.75
C ASP A 88 -24.96 -2.93 -7.36
N PRO A 89 -25.17 -2.75 -8.68
CA PRO A 89 -26.33 -3.27 -9.36
C PRO A 89 -26.32 -4.81 -9.32
N GLN A 90 -27.50 -5.43 -9.14
CA GLN A 90 -27.60 -6.90 -9.05
C GLN A 90 -27.43 -7.61 -10.41
N ILE A 91 -27.77 -6.94 -11.51
CA ILE A 91 -27.88 -7.55 -12.84
C ILE A 91 -26.93 -6.90 -13.85
N ASP A 92 -26.25 -5.82 -13.48
CA ASP A 92 -25.39 -5.06 -14.38
C ASP A 92 -23.90 -5.14 -13.97
N LYS A 93 -23.01 -4.72 -14.87
CA LYS A 93 -21.57 -4.74 -14.67
C LYS A 93 -21.15 -3.61 -13.74
N ASN A 94 -20.22 -3.91 -12.82
CA ASN A 94 -19.50 -2.90 -12.06
C ASN A 94 -17.97 -3.10 -12.20
N GLY A 95 -17.20 -2.02 -12.07
CA GLY A 95 -15.74 -2.00 -12.21
C GLY A 95 -14.97 -1.81 -10.90
N ARG A 96 -15.52 -2.24 -9.76
CA ARG A 96 -14.91 -2.00 -8.44
C ARG A 96 -13.88 -3.03 -7.99
N PHE A 97 -13.63 -4.02 -8.82
CA PHE A 97 -12.57 -5.00 -8.56
C PHE A 97 -11.24 -4.44 -9.05
N ILE A 98 -10.28 -4.27 -8.15
CA ILE A 98 -8.97 -3.70 -8.46
C ILE A 98 -7.84 -4.59 -7.94
N MET A 99 -6.71 -4.55 -8.64
CA MET A 99 -5.46 -5.12 -8.16
C MET A 99 -4.87 -4.16 -7.12
N ASN A 100 -4.82 -4.59 -5.85
CA ASN A 100 -4.26 -3.80 -4.75
C ASN A 100 -2.73 -3.92 -4.67
N GLU A 101 -2.20 -5.13 -4.85
CA GLU A 101 -0.76 -5.40 -4.94
C GLU A 101 -0.50 -6.43 -6.04
N ALA A 102 0.59 -6.25 -6.78
CA ALA A 102 1.10 -7.19 -7.77
C ALA A 102 2.59 -6.90 -7.98
N TRP A 103 3.46 -7.56 -7.23
CA TRP A 103 4.89 -7.30 -7.25
C TRP A 103 5.72 -8.56 -7.09
N ALA A 104 6.97 -8.48 -7.58
CA ALA A 104 8.00 -9.47 -7.36
C ALA A 104 9.23 -8.81 -6.73
N LYS A 105 9.84 -9.47 -5.75
CA LYS A 105 11.10 -9.10 -5.12
C LYS A 105 12.14 -10.17 -5.37
N LEU A 106 13.28 -9.79 -5.93
CA LEU A 106 14.43 -10.64 -6.15
C LEU A 106 15.59 -10.22 -5.24
N ASN A 107 16.14 -11.17 -4.48
CA ASN A 107 17.34 -10.96 -3.68
C ASN A 107 18.54 -11.38 -4.50
N PHE A 108 19.37 -10.42 -4.93
CA PHE A 108 20.60 -10.69 -5.70
C PHE A 108 21.73 -11.24 -4.84
N SER A 109 21.72 -10.90 -3.56
CA SER A 109 22.63 -11.36 -2.56
C SER A 109 21.97 -11.36 -1.18
N LYS A 110 22.72 -11.68 -0.14
CA LYS A 110 22.24 -11.65 1.24
C LYS A 110 21.64 -10.29 1.63
N ASN A 111 22.18 -9.21 1.10
CA ASN A 111 21.87 -7.85 1.54
C ASN A 111 21.17 -6.99 0.48
N PHE A 112 21.26 -7.33 -0.82
CA PHE A 112 20.72 -6.50 -1.90
C PHE A 112 19.51 -7.14 -2.56
N PHE A 113 18.50 -6.31 -2.83
CA PHE A 113 17.29 -6.74 -3.52
C PHE A 113 16.75 -5.67 -4.50
N ALA A 114 15.92 -6.12 -5.44
CA ALA A 114 15.01 -5.27 -6.20
C ALA A 114 13.58 -5.79 -6.05
N GLN A 115 12.62 -4.88 -5.93
CA GLN A 115 11.20 -5.17 -5.93
C GLN A 115 10.51 -4.30 -6.96
N LEU A 116 9.76 -4.93 -7.86
CA LEU A 116 9.09 -4.24 -8.96
C LEU A 116 7.61 -4.59 -8.98
N GLY A 117 6.77 -3.61 -9.27
CA GLY A 117 5.33 -3.76 -9.46
C GLY A 117 4.52 -2.92 -8.50
N ARG A 118 3.20 -3.20 -8.46
CA ARG A 118 2.25 -2.52 -7.59
C ARG A 118 2.42 -2.97 -6.15
N GLN A 119 2.81 -2.06 -5.29
CA GLN A 119 3.19 -2.35 -3.91
C GLN A 119 2.76 -1.25 -2.95
N THR A 120 2.54 -1.63 -1.71
CA THR A 120 2.38 -0.68 -0.61
C THR A 120 3.76 -0.14 -0.22
N LEU A 121 3.86 1.17 -0.08
CA LEU A 121 5.03 1.85 0.49
C LEU A 121 4.64 2.41 1.86
N SER A 122 5.29 1.89 2.90
CA SER A 122 5.02 2.26 4.30
C SER A 122 6.35 2.45 4.99
N TYR A 123 6.61 3.65 5.50
CA TYR A 123 7.87 4.07 6.10
C TYR A 123 7.63 4.91 7.34
N ASP A 124 8.46 4.71 8.35
CA ASP A 124 8.47 5.47 9.59
C ASP A 124 7.08 5.52 10.27
N ASP A 125 6.54 6.71 10.53
CA ASP A 125 5.20 6.94 11.08
C ASP A 125 4.09 7.02 10.02
N GLU A 126 4.38 6.63 8.79
CA GLU A 126 3.46 6.65 7.63
C GLU A 126 2.94 8.05 7.23
N ARG A 127 3.53 9.13 7.77
CA ARG A 127 3.09 10.50 7.47
C ARG A 127 3.38 10.91 6.03
N ILE A 128 4.50 10.48 5.47
CA ILE A 128 4.90 10.79 4.08
C ILE A 128 4.52 9.65 3.14
N LEU A 129 4.96 8.43 3.44
CA LEU A 129 4.62 7.22 2.69
C LEU A 129 3.95 6.23 3.63
N GLY A 130 2.67 6.00 3.41
CA GLY A 130 1.87 5.11 4.23
C GLY A 130 0.86 4.30 3.42
N GLY A 131 0.56 3.09 3.90
CA GLY A 131 -0.35 2.14 3.26
C GLY A 131 -1.82 2.51 3.37
N LEU A 132 -2.18 3.45 4.26
CA LEU A 132 -3.57 3.87 4.51
C LEU A 132 -4.52 2.68 4.75
N ASP A 133 -4.09 1.66 5.47
CA ASP A 133 -4.94 0.47 5.66
C ASP A 133 -6.20 0.74 6.49
N TRP A 134 -6.23 1.82 7.27
CA TRP A 134 -7.45 2.33 7.92
C TRP A 134 -8.52 2.79 6.91
N ASN A 135 -8.12 3.26 5.72
CA ASN A 135 -9.03 3.54 4.61
C ASN A 135 -9.57 2.24 4.01
N ILE A 136 -10.79 2.27 3.48
CA ILE A 136 -11.40 1.08 2.92
C ILE A 136 -10.64 0.53 1.69
N ALA A 137 -10.07 1.39 0.87
CA ALA A 137 -9.32 1.02 -0.33
C ALA A 137 -7.84 0.71 -0.06
N GLY A 138 -7.22 1.39 0.91
CA GLY A 138 -5.77 1.41 1.09
C GLY A 138 -5.07 2.27 0.03
N ARG A 139 -3.72 2.23 0.02
CA ARG A 139 -2.89 2.94 -0.95
C ARG A 139 -1.83 2.01 -1.52
N TYR A 140 -1.53 2.17 -2.79
CA TYR A 140 -0.47 1.45 -3.48
C TYR A 140 0.30 2.40 -4.43
N HIS A 141 1.47 1.93 -4.87
CA HIS A 141 2.33 2.62 -5.84
C HIS A 141 2.85 1.60 -6.86
N ASP A 142 2.84 1.97 -8.14
CA ASP A 142 3.51 1.21 -9.19
C ASP A 142 4.95 1.71 -9.24
N ALA A 143 5.90 0.92 -8.73
CA ALA A 143 7.26 1.37 -8.46
C ALA A 143 8.31 0.26 -8.58
N LEU A 144 9.53 0.70 -8.88
CA LEU A 144 10.76 -0.06 -8.66
C LEU A 144 11.37 0.38 -7.32
N LYS A 145 11.63 -0.56 -6.43
CA LYS A 145 12.37 -0.36 -5.19
C LYS A 145 13.65 -1.18 -5.21
N LEU A 146 14.79 -0.49 -5.16
CA LEU A 146 16.10 -1.08 -4.94
C LEU A 146 16.45 -0.95 -3.47
N GLY A 147 16.96 -2.02 -2.86
CA GLY A 147 17.21 -2.01 -1.43
C GLY A 147 18.50 -2.71 -1.04
N TYR A 148 19.10 -2.18 0.02
CA TYR A 148 20.13 -2.82 0.83
C TYR A 148 19.58 -2.98 2.25
N ALA A 149 19.84 -4.13 2.86
CA ALA A 149 19.50 -4.39 4.26
C ALA A 149 20.56 -5.28 4.93
N ASP A 150 21.05 -4.84 6.07
CA ASP A 150 21.79 -5.63 7.04
C ASP A 150 21.11 -5.49 8.42
N PRO A 151 21.62 -6.11 9.50
CA PRO A 151 20.97 -6.03 10.82
C PRO A 151 20.75 -4.60 11.35
N ASN A 152 21.63 -3.68 11.01
CA ASN A 152 21.62 -2.30 11.54
C ASN A 152 21.21 -1.25 10.51
N ASN A 153 21.33 -1.54 9.21
CA ASN A 153 21.13 -0.56 8.16
C ASN A 153 20.11 -1.04 7.14
N GLN A 154 19.19 -0.17 6.77
CA GLN A 154 18.31 -0.34 5.62
C GLN A 154 18.39 0.88 4.73
N LEU A 155 18.53 0.67 3.44
CA LEU A 155 18.60 1.73 2.45
C LEU A 155 17.71 1.37 1.27
N HIS A 156 16.77 2.25 0.91
CA HIS A 156 15.87 2.06 -0.20
C HIS A 156 15.95 3.23 -1.18
N LEU A 157 16.06 2.91 -2.47
CA LEU A 157 15.82 3.83 -3.57
C LEU A 157 14.53 3.40 -4.27
N ILE A 158 13.55 4.30 -4.33
CA ILE A 158 12.23 4.05 -4.89
C ILE A 158 12.04 4.97 -6.09
N LEU A 159 11.65 4.37 -7.21
CA LEU A 159 11.41 5.06 -8.47
C LEU A 159 10.00 4.71 -8.96
N ALA A 160 9.17 5.72 -9.21
CA ALA A 160 7.82 5.55 -9.75
C ALA A 160 7.57 6.53 -10.89
N PHE A 161 6.83 6.06 -11.89
CA PHE A 161 6.44 6.85 -13.05
C PHE A 161 5.03 6.44 -13.50
N ASN A 162 4.11 7.40 -13.55
CA ASN A 162 2.71 7.18 -13.83
C ASN A 162 2.31 7.85 -15.14
N GLN A 163 1.48 7.15 -15.92
CA GLN A 163 0.84 7.63 -17.15
C GLN A 163 -0.63 7.22 -17.13
N ASN A 164 -1.48 7.95 -17.85
CA ASN A 164 -2.91 7.66 -17.90
C ASN A 164 -3.22 6.55 -18.91
N ASP A 165 -2.43 6.46 -20.00
CA ASP A 165 -2.67 5.50 -21.07
C ASP A 165 -1.41 5.24 -21.87
N GLU A 166 -1.42 4.19 -22.69
CA GLU A 166 -0.42 3.89 -23.69
C GLU A 166 -0.66 4.77 -24.93
N THR A 167 0.27 5.71 -25.21
CA THR A 167 0.17 6.60 -26.36
C THR A 167 1.35 6.42 -27.31
N LYS A 168 1.09 6.50 -28.64
CA LYS A 168 2.13 6.43 -29.67
C LYS A 168 2.82 7.78 -29.90
N ILE A 169 2.10 8.87 -29.72
CA ILE A 169 2.54 10.25 -29.92
C ILE A 169 1.82 11.17 -28.92
N GLY A 170 2.27 12.40 -28.75
CA GLY A 170 1.56 13.40 -27.95
C GLY A 170 2.24 13.79 -26.63
N GLY A 171 3.43 13.24 -26.37
CA GLY A 171 4.17 13.55 -25.14
C GLY A 171 3.75 12.72 -23.94
N THR A 172 4.26 13.08 -22.76
CA THR A 172 4.06 12.35 -21.50
C THR A 172 3.26 13.21 -20.51
N TYR A 173 2.01 13.50 -20.84
CA TYR A 173 1.11 14.20 -19.93
C TYR A 173 0.51 13.26 -18.91
N TYR A 174 0.24 13.75 -17.71
CA TYR A 174 -0.40 12.98 -16.65
C TYR A 174 -1.55 13.76 -16.02
N VAL A 175 -2.75 13.21 -16.08
CA VAL A 175 -3.95 13.78 -15.46
C VAL A 175 -4.30 12.95 -14.22
N GLN A 176 -4.39 13.60 -13.07
CA GLN A 176 -4.61 12.92 -11.78
C GLN A 176 -6.01 12.33 -11.57
N ALA A 177 -6.89 12.30 -12.54
CA ALA A 177 -8.31 11.94 -12.45
C ALA A 177 -8.59 10.65 -11.62
N GLY A 178 -8.47 10.74 -10.29
CA GLY A 178 -8.68 9.65 -9.34
C GLY A 178 -7.57 8.59 -9.28
N ALA A 179 -6.48 8.76 -10.05
CA ALA A 179 -5.31 7.88 -10.07
C ALA A 179 -4.25 8.30 -9.03
N GLN A 180 -2.98 7.95 -9.25
CA GLN A 180 -1.88 8.35 -8.36
C GLN A 180 -1.75 9.88 -8.30
N PRO A 181 -1.46 10.47 -7.13
CA PRO A 181 -1.41 11.93 -6.98
C PRO A 181 -0.19 12.59 -7.62
N TYR A 182 0.70 11.85 -8.23
CA TYR A 182 1.95 12.34 -8.84
C TYR A 182 2.22 11.66 -10.18
N LYS A 183 2.96 12.34 -11.06
CA LYS A 183 3.46 11.82 -12.33
C LYS A 183 4.69 10.94 -12.12
N ASN A 184 5.65 11.42 -11.34
CA ASN A 184 6.86 10.66 -11.01
C ASN A 184 7.29 10.91 -9.56
N MET A 185 8.02 9.94 -9.01
CA MET A 185 8.55 10.00 -7.66
C MET A 185 9.92 9.34 -7.63
N GLN A 186 10.89 10.02 -7.04
CA GLN A 186 12.19 9.48 -6.67
C GLN A 186 12.34 9.65 -5.16
N THR A 187 12.47 8.55 -4.43
CA THR A 187 12.61 8.58 -2.99
C THR A 187 13.84 7.81 -2.56
N PHE A 188 14.65 8.42 -1.74
CA PHE A 188 15.73 7.80 -1.00
C PHE A 188 15.32 7.74 0.47
N TRP A 189 15.42 6.57 1.08
CA TRP A 189 15.17 6.36 2.50
C TRP A 189 16.29 5.52 3.09
N TYR A 190 16.82 5.95 4.23
CA TYR A 190 17.82 5.26 5.00
C TYR A 190 17.36 5.13 6.44
N HIS A 191 17.53 3.96 7.03
CA HIS A 191 17.24 3.70 8.43
C HIS A 191 18.43 3.03 9.09
N TYR A 192 18.80 3.55 10.24
CA TYR A 192 19.83 3.00 11.12
C TYR A 192 19.21 2.56 12.43
N LYS A 193 19.45 1.31 12.81
CA LYS A 193 19.10 0.74 14.10
C LYS A 193 20.39 0.49 14.89
N SER A 194 20.48 1.08 16.08
CA SER A 194 21.64 0.90 16.96
C SER A 194 21.53 -0.40 17.77
N ASP A 195 22.63 -1.13 17.88
CA ASP A 195 22.75 -2.26 18.81
C ASP A 195 23.19 -1.84 20.21
N TYR A 196 23.68 -0.62 20.35
CA TYR A 196 24.33 -0.12 21.58
C TYR A 196 23.53 0.96 22.30
N THR A 197 22.56 1.54 21.63
CA THR A 197 21.74 2.64 22.19
C THR A 197 20.27 2.35 21.90
N PRO A 198 19.35 2.88 22.74
CA PRO A 198 17.92 2.72 22.52
C PRO A 198 17.35 3.58 21.39
N PHE A 199 18.18 4.14 20.54
CA PHE A 199 17.79 5.02 19.45
C PHE A 199 17.86 4.32 18.10
N ASP A 200 16.79 4.48 17.33
CA ASP A 200 16.75 4.22 15.89
C ASP A 200 16.45 5.53 15.16
N ALA A 201 16.99 5.71 13.97
CA ALA A 201 16.76 6.93 13.20
C ALA A 201 16.63 6.62 11.70
N SER A 202 15.78 7.37 11.01
CA SER A 202 15.71 7.36 9.56
C SER A 202 15.90 8.74 8.95
N LEU A 203 16.33 8.74 7.70
CA LEU A 203 16.42 9.91 6.82
C LEU A 203 15.61 9.63 5.56
N LEU A 204 14.82 10.60 5.14
CA LEU A 204 14.03 10.54 3.92
C LEU A 204 14.36 11.75 3.04
N PHE A 205 14.57 11.48 1.76
CA PHE A 205 14.56 12.48 0.69
C PHE A 205 13.61 12.01 -0.40
N MET A 206 12.62 12.84 -0.75
CA MET A 206 11.65 12.55 -1.80
C MET A 206 11.57 13.73 -2.77
N ASN A 207 11.72 13.45 -4.06
CA ASN A 207 11.44 14.35 -5.15
C ASN A 207 10.16 13.89 -5.86
N LEU A 208 9.10 14.69 -5.77
CA LEU A 208 7.76 14.36 -6.26
C LEU A 208 7.40 15.29 -7.41
N GLY A 209 7.21 14.72 -8.60
CA GLY A 209 6.79 15.46 -9.80
C GLY A 209 5.27 15.48 -9.93
N LEU A 210 4.68 16.66 -9.86
CA LEU A 210 3.25 16.91 -10.06
C LEU A 210 3.03 17.56 -11.42
N GLU A 211 2.09 17.04 -12.20
CA GLU A 211 1.68 17.70 -13.44
C GLU A 211 0.76 18.87 -13.11
N THR A 212 1.05 20.02 -13.69
CA THR A 212 0.27 21.26 -13.56
C THR A 212 0.01 21.86 -14.94
N GLY A 213 -1.03 22.66 -15.08
CA GLY A 213 -1.46 23.22 -16.35
C GLY A 213 -2.53 22.38 -17.04
N ASP A 214 -2.83 22.71 -18.28
CA ASP A 214 -3.88 22.06 -19.07
C ASP A 214 -3.24 21.13 -20.13
N ALA A 215 -3.50 19.84 -20.01
CA ALA A 215 -3.04 18.84 -20.98
C ALA A 215 -3.68 19.01 -22.37
N ALA A 216 -4.90 19.55 -22.44
CA ALA A 216 -5.59 19.77 -23.72
C ALA A 216 -4.95 20.90 -24.54
N THR A 217 -4.42 21.92 -23.90
CA THR A 217 -3.68 23.03 -24.56
C THR A 217 -2.20 22.74 -24.74
N LYS A 218 -1.69 21.60 -24.23
CA LYS A 218 -0.27 21.25 -24.17
C LYS A 218 0.60 22.24 -23.37
N GLU A 219 -0.01 22.99 -22.49
CA GLU A 219 0.67 23.92 -21.58
C GLU A 219 0.97 23.30 -20.21
N SER A 220 0.90 21.98 -20.13
CA SER A 220 1.25 21.28 -18.89
C SER A 220 2.76 21.19 -18.69
N HIS A 221 3.17 21.31 -17.43
CA HIS A 221 4.55 21.15 -17.00
C HIS A 221 4.64 20.42 -15.68
N THR A 222 5.74 19.73 -15.46
CA THR A 222 5.96 19.00 -14.21
C THR A 222 6.61 19.92 -13.17
N ARG A 223 5.88 20.19 -12.08
CA ARG A 223 6.37 20.91 -10.91
C ARG A 223 6.93 19.92 -9.91
N TYR A 224 8.07 20.22 -9.31
CA TYR A 224 8.71 19.33 -8.36
C TYR A 224 8.61 19.84 -6.92
N LEU A 225 8.13 18.96 -6.03
CA LEU A 225 8.16 19.12 -4.59
C LEU A 225 9.28 18.25 -4.01
N GLN A 226 10.21 18.86 -3.31
CA GLN A 226 11.29 18.14 -2.63
C GLN A 226 11.01 18.10 -1.14
N THR A 227 10.83 16.91 -0.59
CA THR A 227 10.62 16.69 0.84
C THR A 227 11.84 16.00 1.41
N MET A 228 12.37 16.52 2.49
CA MET A 228 13.43 15.89 3.27
C MET A 228 13.04 15.85 4.73
N GLY A 229 13.41 14.80 5.43
CA GLY A 229 13.08 14.67 6.83
C GLY A 229 13.82 13.58 7.55
N THR A 230 13.60 13.55 8.85
CA THR A 230 14.13 12.55 9.76
C THR A 230 13.03 12.08 10.70
N TYR A 231 13.11 10.82 11.08
CA TYR A 231 12.28 10.21 12.09
C TYR A 231 13.19 9.49 13.10
N ILE A 232 12.98 9.72 14.37
CA ILE A 232 13.80 9.17 15.45
C ILE A 232 12.90 8.49 16.45
N THR A 233 13.27 7.29 16.89
CA THR A 233 12.59 6.58 17.98
C THR A 233 13.56 6.29 19.11
N TYR A 234 13.03 6.35 20.33
CA TYR A 234 13.70 5.93 21.56
C TYR A 234 12.87 4.87 22.27
N LYS A 235 13.46 3.72 22.55
CA LYS A 235 12.77 2.60 23.21
C LYS A 235 13.65 2.02 24.31
N ASP A 236 13.41 2.39 25.57
CA ASP A 236 14.12 1.84 26.71
C ASP A 236 13.29 1.95 27.99
N ASN A 237 13.48 1.00 28.91
CA ASN A 237 12.90 1.00 30.27
C ASN A 237 11.39 1.27 30.33
N GLY A 238 10.62 0.74 29.35
CA GLY A 238 9.18 0.95 29.24
C GLY A 238 8.77 2.28 28.59
N TRP A 239 9.72 3.16 28.24
CA TRP A 239 9.48 4.35 27.43
C TRP A 239 9.54 4.02 25.94
N ASN A 240 8.58 4.56 25.21
CA ASN A 240 8.57 4.55 23.75
C ASN A 240 8.22 5.98 23.30
N VAL A 241 9.21 6.69 22.77
CA VAL A 241 9.08 8.08 22.34
C VAL A 241 9.55 8.16 20.90
N ASP A 242 8.79 8.82 20.05
CA ASP A 242 9.14 9.07 18.66
C ASP A 242 8.95 10.53 18.29
N GLY A 243 9.72 10.98 17.31
CA GLY A 243 9.66 12.33 16.78
C GLY A 243 10.04 12.39 15.32
N ALA A 244 9.35 13.24 14.58
CA ALA A 244 9.58 13.46 13.17
C ALA A 244 9.76 14.94 12.86
N PHE A 245 10.65 15.23 11.93
CA PHE A 245 10.80 16.55 11.33
C PHE A 245 10.85 16.42 9.81
N TYR A 246 9.99 17.13 9.11
CA TYR A 246 9.95 17.16 7.65
C TYR A 246 9.93 18.60 7.16
N TYR A 247 10.71 18.84 6.10
CA TYR A 247 10.77 20.11 5.40
C TYR A 247 10.50 19.89 3.91
N GLN A 248 9.65 20.73 3.33
CA GLN A 248 9.30 20.63 1.91
C GLN A 248 9.61 21.93 1.18
N ILE A 249 10.31 21.80 0.05
CA ILE A 249 10.62 22.88 -0.87
C ILE A 249 9.80 22.70 -2.13
N ASP A 250 9.14 23.75 -2.53
CA ASP A 250 8.44 23.84 -3.81
C ASP A 250 9.33 24.56 -4.81
N ARG A 251 9.81 23.84 -5.82
CA ARG A 251 10.46 24.46 -6.97
C ARG A 251 9.43 24.77 -8.04
N LYS A 252 9.05 26.03 -8.16
CA LYS A 252 8.38 26.51 -9.37
C LYS A 252 9.30 26.22 -10.56
N SER A 253 8.82 25.50 -11.57
CA SER A 253 9.51 25.39 -12.84
C SER A 253 9.67 26.80 -13.41
N VAL A 254 10.90 27.20 -13.70
CA VAL A 254 11.21 28.43 -14.43
C VAL A 254 10.87 28.23 -15.91
#